data_09ac59ffff9f6a9d8e432d194797cc0e
#
_entry.id   09ac59ffff9f6a9d8e432d194797cc0e
#
_cell.length_a   1.000
_cell.length_b   1.000
_cell.length_c   1.000
_cell.angle_alpha   90.00
_cell.angle_beta   90.00
_cell.angle_gamma   90.00
#
_symmetry.space_group_name_H-M   'P 1'
#
loop_
_entity.id
_entity.type
_entity.pdbx_description
1 polymer ?
#
loop_
_entity_poly.entity_id
_entity_poly.type
_entity_poly.pdbx_seq_one_letter_code
_entity_poly.pdbx_strand_id
1 'polypeptide(L)'
;NPVLLAEIEKYFVFLEGKDPFDSPPRPFRPSSISSVRGNLLCYISALHYSDVDVSSMQTLKELVDFDMFKVAMKWFWDRNGGQTSKFTGEIAWTARCIAVKHLECDDETAEKFSIAISKFRKKEQGLSSKNNVSMQQFNDPAAVRRFLLYPGQLWQLARKETGKKALLLVQIAVATEILQFAPMRIKNLNNLRLDKHLSWIDGRLHIKLLPSEVKNDHELDYILPEGTTQRIKTYIDDWRSLFLPEANPYLFPGRNTKPKDTSCLRHQITGYLFKHTGICLTPHQFRHTAAKLLLDAKPGHYEVLRKVLGHKSLSTTYNHYAGAETQAAIELYDDVLVNLRQGDNAQDQLPRRKSRAQRNSDMDFLDPLNPFMKGNKR
;
A
#
# COMPACT_ATOMS: atom_id res chain seq x y z
N ASN A 1 33.49 -17.93 1.63
CA ASN A 1 34.72 -17.21 1.96
C ASN A 1 34.45 -16.19 3.09
N PRO A 2 35.20 -16.24 4.22
CA PRO A 2 35.04 -15.30 5.34
C PRO A 2 35.30 -13.84 4.98
N VAL A 3 36.25 -13.59 4.04
CA VAL A 3 36.61 -12.23 3.61
C VAL A 3 35.45 -11.58 2.87
N LEU A 4 34.84 -12.27 1.92
CA LEU A 4 33.67 -11.79 1.21
C LEU A 4 32.47 -11.55 2.15
N LEU A 5 32.27 -12.44 3.12
CA LEU A 5 31.20 -12.25 4.13
C LEU A 5 31.45 -10.99 4.96
N ALA A 6 32.68 -10.71 5.35
CA ALA A 6 33.03 -9.48 6.07
C ALA A 6 32.75 -8.22 5.25
N GLU A 7 33.03 -8.22 3.94
CA GLU A 7 32.69 -7.11 3.05
C GLU A 7 31.17 -6.94 2.88
N ILE A 8 30.45 -8.04 2.74
CA ILE A 8 28.98 -8.01 2.69
C ILE A 8 28.39 -7.41 3.98
N GLU A 9 28.90 -7.79 5.15
CA GLU A 9 28.43 -7.21 6.42
C GLU A 9 28.81 -5.73 6.55
N LYS A 10 29.98 -5.28 6.09
CA LYS A 10 30.34 -3.86 6.02
C LYS A 10 29.32 -3.08 5.16
N TYR A 11 28.93 -3.63 4.02
CA TYR A 11 27.91 -3.00 3.18
C TYR A 11 26.57 -2.87 3.90
N PHE A 12 26.14 -3.86 4.70
CA PHE A 12 24.91 -3.72 5.47
C PHE A 12 25.02 -2.69 6.60
N VAL A 13 26.17 -2.59 7.27
CA VAL A 13 26.45 -1.53 8.26
C VAL A 13 26.40 -0.15 7.59
N PHE A 14 26.97 0.01 6.40
CA PHE A 14 26.84 1.22 5.58
C PHE A 14 25.36 1.58 5.34
N LEU A 15 24.51 0.63 4.94
CA LEU A 15 23.08 0.87 4.71
C LEU A 15 22.33 1.29 5.99
N GLU A 16 22.77 0.85 7.17
CA GLU A 16 22.17 1.24 8.45
C GLU A 16 22.42 2.72 8.77
N GLY A 17 23.44 3.33 8.17
CA GLY A 17 23.75 4.74 8.37
C GLY A 17 24.25 5.08 9.76
N LYS A 18 25.00 4.17 10.39
CA LYS A 18 25.55 4.36 11.74
C LYS A 18 26.76 5.31 11.75
N ASP A 19 27.52 5.34 10.66
CA ASP A 19 28.64 6.25 10.48
C ASP A 19 28.19 7.46 9.64
N PRO A 20 28.28 8.69 10.15
CA PRO A 20 27.85 9.87 9.41
C PRO A 20 28.73 10.17 8.18
N PHE A 21 29.96 9.64 8.13
CA PHE A 21 30.91 9.88 7.04
C PHE A 21 30.90 8.74 6.02
N ASP A 22 30.51 7.53 6.43
CA ASP A 22 30.41 6.35 5.57
C ASP A 22 28.99 5.78 5.63
N SER A 23 28.06 6.46 4.99
CA SER A 23 26.65 6.06 4.96
C SER A 23 25.91 6.66 3.77
N PRO A 24 24.81 6.04 3.34
CA PRO A 24 23.98 6.65 2.29
C PRO A 24 23.35 7.95 2.80
N PRO A 25 23.03 8.91 1.91
CA PRO A 25 22.42 10.20 2.28
C PRO A 25 21.14 10.04 3.14
N ARG A 26 20.51 8.90 3.05
CA ARG A 26 19.36 8.51 3.88
C ARG A 26 19.48 7.06 4.30
N PRO A 27 19.61 6.78 5.59
CA PRO A 27 19.68 5.40 6.11
C PRO A 27 18.50 4.54 5.67
N PHE A 28 18.77 3.29 5.43
CA PHE A 28 17.75 2.33 5.03
C PHE A 28 16.98 1.82 6.26
N ARG A 29 15.67 1.62 6.10
CA ARG A 29 14.86 0.99 7.15
C ARG A 29 15.24 -0.49 7.28
N PRO A 30 15.18 -1.08 8.50
CA PRO A 30 15.53 -2.50 8.71
C PRO A 30 14.85 -3.47 7.75
N SER A 31 13.58 -3.21 7.39
CA SER A 31 12.85 -4.02 6.42
C SER A 31 13.41 -3.92 4.99
N SER A 32 13.97 -2.78 4.61
CA SER A 32 14.61 -2.59 3.31
C SER A 32 15.96 -3.31 3.27
N ILE A 33 16.74 -3.23 4.35
CA ILE A 33 18.00 -3.96 4.50
C ILE A 33 17.76 -5.48 4.40
N SER A 34 16.71 -5.99 5.10
CA SER A 34 16.32 -7.39 5.00
C SER A 34 15.97 -7.81 3.56
N SER A 35 15.29 -6.94 2.80
CA SER A 35 14.99 -7.20 1.38
C SER A 35 16.25 -7.21 0.51
N VAL A 36 17.18 -6.26 0.72
CA VAL A 36 18.46 -6.22 0.02
C VAL A 36 19.28 -7.46 0.33
N ARG A 37 19.31 -7.90 1.60
CA ARG A 37 19.99 -9.13 2.00
C ARG A 37 19.40 -10.37 1.30
N GLY A 38 18.07 -10.48 1.25
CA GLY A 38 17.39 -11.56 0.53
C GLY A 38 17.70 -11.56 -0.97
N ASN A 39 17.68 -10.38 -1.62
CA ASN A 39 18.01 -10.26 -3.03
C ASN A 39 19.47 -10.62 -3.32
N LEU A 40 20.40 -10.21 -2.46
CA LEU A 40 21.83 -10.56 -2.60
C LEU A 40 22.06 -12.06 -2.46
N LEU A 41 21.40 -12.70 -1.48
CA LEU A 41 21.46 -14.17 -1.33
C LEU A 41 20.92 -14.90 -2.56
N CYS A 42 19.80 -14.44 -3.14
CA CYS A 42 19.27 -15.01 -4.37
C CYS A 42 20.21 -14.81 -5.55
N TYR A 43 20.87 -13.64 -5.64
CA TYR A 43 21.88 -13.35 -6.64
C TYR A 43 23.09 -14.29 -6.54
N ILE A 44 23.65 -14.47 -5.33
CA ILE A 44 24.74 -15.40 -5.03
C ILE A 44 24.33 -16.83 -5.38
N SER A 45 23.11 -17.23 -5.04
CA SER A 45 22.59 -18.57 -5.39
C SER A 45 22.52 -18.77 -6.90
N ALA A 46 22.13 -17.76 -7.67
CA ALA A 46 22.09 -17.84 -9.12
C ALA A 46 23.49 -18.04 -9.72
N LEU A 47 24.51 -17.36 -9.20
CA LEU A 47 25.91 -17.58 -9.60
C LEU A 47 26.36 -19.01 -9.28
N HIS A 48 26.09 -19.47 -8.08
CA HIS A 48 26.43 -20.84 -7.67
C HIS A 48 25.78 -21.90 -8.57
N TYR A 49 24.50 -21.75 -8.88
CA TYR A 49 23.80 -22.66 -9.80
C TYR A 49 24.19 -22.47 -11.29
N SER A 50 25.04 -21.51 -11.58
CA SER A 50 25.64 -21.29 -12.90
C SER A 50 27.10 -21.74 -12.92
N ASP A 51 27.52 -22.64 -12.02
CA ASP A 51 28.85 -23.20 -11.87
C ASP A 51 29.95 -22.15 -11.61
N VAL A 52 29.59 -20.99 -11.05
CA VAL A 52 30.56 -19.98 -10.58
C VAL A 52 31.02 -20.33 -9.19
N ASP A 53 32.34 -20.43 -8.99
CA ASP A 53 32.93 -20.61 -7.68
C ASP A 53 32.92 -19.31 -6.84
N VAL A 54 31.77 -19.03 -6.24
CA VAL A 54 31.63 -17.86 -5.35
C VAL A 54 32.52 -17.97 -4.10
N SER A 55 32.97 -19.18 -3.74
CA SER A 55 33.81 -19.39 -2.57
C SER A 55 35.25 -18.85 -2.76
N SER A 56 35.71 -18.71 -3.99
CA SER A 56 36.99 -18.11 -4.33
C SER A 56 36.99 -16.57 -4.30
N MET A 57 35.82 -15.93 -4.44
CA MET A 57 35.68 -14.46 -4.47
C MET A 57 35.99 -13.87 -3.10
N GLN A 58 36.73 -12.77 -3.09
CA GLN A 58 37.15 -12.09 -1.86
C GLN A 58 36.44 -10.76 -1.65
N THR A 59 35.98 -10.11 -2.72
CA THR A 59 35.41 -8.75 -2.67
C THR A 59 33.99 -8.67 -3.22
N LEU A 60 33.24 -7.68 -2.74
CA LEU A 60 31.95 -7.32 -3.34
C LEU A 60 32.10 -6.88 -4.80
N LYS A 61 33.24 -6.28 -5.17
CA LYS A 61 33.52 -5.86 -6.54
C LYS A 61 33.56 -7.06 -7.49
N GLU A 62 34.26 -8.13 -7.11
CA GLU A 62 34.27 -9.39 -7.86
C GLU A 62 32.87 -10.00 -7.96
N LEU A 63 32.12 -10.00 -6.85
CA LEU A 63 30.78 -10.58 -6.80
C LEU A 63 29.79 -9.87 -7.74
N VAL A 64 29.82 -8.53 -7.80
CA VAL A 64 28.87 -7.74 -8.61
C VAL A 64 29.50 -7.17 -9.89
N ASP A 65 30.61 -7.73 -10.32
CA ASP A 65 31.18 -7.43 -11.63
C ASP A 65 30.13 -7.60 -12.74
N PHE A 66 30.24 -6.84 -13.82
CA PHE A 66 29.23 -6.84 -14.86
C PHE A 66 29.09 -8.19 -15.57
N ASP A 67 30.18 -8.98 -15.68
CA ASP A 67 30.11 -10.32 -16.25
C ASP A 67 29.40 -11.29 -15.30
N MET A 68 29.68 -11.22 -13.99
CA MET A 68 28.96 -11.97 -12.98
C MET A 68 27.47 -11.59 -12.96
N PHE A 69 27.19 -10.29 -13.10
CA PHE A 69 25.82 -9.81 -13.24
C PHE A 69 25.11 -10.44 -14.45
N LYS A 70 25.75 -10.53 -15.60
CA LYS A 70 25.17 -11.19 -16.78
C LYS A 70 24.89 -12.65 -16.53
N VAL A 71 25.81 -13.39 -15.91
CA VAL A 71 25.63 -14.80 -15.55
C VAL A 71 24.42 -15.00 -14.65
N ALA A 72 24.35 -14.25 -13.55
CA ALA A 72 23.22 -14.37 -12.61
C ALA A 72 21.89 -14.00 -13.26
N MET A 73 21.83 -12.93 -14.04
CA MET A 73 20.60 -12.51 -14.70
C MET A 73 20.17 -13.45 -15.82
N LYS A 74 21.14 -14.07 -16.52
CA LYS A 74 20.85 -15.12 -17.53
C LYS A 74 20.22 -16.34 -16.86
N TRP A 75 20.73 -16.78 -15.73
CA TRP A 75 20.14 -17.89 -14.97
C TRP A 75 18.67 -17.62 -14.58
N PHE A 76 18.35 -16.43 -14.09
CA PHE A 76 16.96 -16.05 -13.79
C PHE A 76 16.10 -15.98 -15.04
N TRP A 77 16.63 -15.47 -16.15
CA TRP A 77 15.93 -15.40 -17.41
C TRP A 77 15.56 -16.79 -17.94
N ASP A 78 16.51 -17.72 -17.97
CA ASP A 78 16.30 -19.07 -18.44
C ASP A 78 15.32 -19.83 -17.55
N ARG A 79 15.48 -19.72 -16.24
CA ARG A 79 14.56 -20.31 -15.26
C ARG A 79 13.12 -19.77 -15.38
N ASN A 80 12.92 -18.55 -15.82
CA ASN A 80 11.62 -17.94 -16.02
C ASN A 80 11.07 -18.12 -17.45
N GLY A 81 11.63 -19.03 -18.23
CA GLY A 81 11.17 -19.28 -19.60
C GLY A 81 11.35 -18.10 -20.55
N GLY A 82 12.43 -17.33 -20.40
CA GLY A 82 12.72 -16.16 -21.23
C GLY A 82 11.86 -14.93 -20.88
N GLN A 83 11.35 -14.84 -19.65
CA GLN A 83 10.54 -13.72 -19.22
C GLN A 83 11.16 -13.00 -18.02
N THR A 84 10.93 -11.70 -17.94
CA THR A 84 11.30 -10.92 -16.77
C THR A 84 10.18 -10.91 -15.74
N SER A 85 10.55 -10.83 -14.46
CA SER A 85 9.62 -10.67 -13.35
C SER A 85 10.01 -9.46 -12.50
N LYS A 86 9.06 -8.95 -11.69
CA LYS A 86 9.37 -7.91 -10.72
C LYS A 86 10.48 -8.35 -9.77
N PHE A 87 10.47 -9.62 -9.36
CA PHE A 87 11.46 -10.19 -8.46
C PHE A 87 12.87 -10.18 -9.07
N THR A 88 13.01 -10.61 -10.34
CA THR A 88 14.31 -10.54 -11.04
C THR A 88 14.79 -9.11 -11.24
N GLY A 89 13.87 -8.18 -11.50
CA GLY A 89 14.16 -6.75 -11.57
C GLY A 89 14.65 -6.15 -10.24
N GLU A 90 14.16 -6.61 -9.10
CA GLU A 90 14.60 -6.19 -7.76
C GLU A 90 16.02 -6.73 -7.46
N ILE A 91 16.32 -7.98 -7.85
CA ILE A 91 17.66 -8.57 -7.73
C ILE A 91 18.66 -7.80 -8.59
N ALA A 92 18.34 -7.58 -9.88
CA ALA A 92 19.18 -6.79 -10.79
C ALA A 92 19.45 -5.38 -10.24
N TRP A 93 18.42 -4.73 -9.70
CA TRP A 93 18.56 -3.42 -9.07
C TRP A 93 19.47 -3.43 -7.85
N THR A 94 19.41 -4.47 -7.03
CA THR A 94 20.27 -4.63 -5.86
C THR A 94 21.74 -4.73 -6.26
N ALA A 95 22.07 -5.59 -7.24
CA ALA A 95 23.44 -5.73 -7.74
C ALA A 95 23.97 -4.40 -8.31
N ARG A 96 23.15 -3.70 -9.12
CA ARG A 96 23.50 -2.35 -9.62
C ARG A 96 23.75 -1.35 -8.48
N CYS A 97 22.90 -1.33 -7.46
CA CYS A 97 23.08 -0.40 -6.35
C CYS A 97 24.40 -0.64 -5.62
N ILE A 98 24.83 -1.88 -5.49
CA ILE A 98 26.15 -2.20 -4.94
C ILE A 98 27.24 -1.70 -5.88
N ALA A 99 27.22 -2.09 -7.16
CA ALA A 99 28.28 -1.75 -8.11
C ALA A 99 28.42 -0.22 -8.35
N VAL A 100 27.28 0.47 -8.56
CA VAL A 100 27.30 1.88 -9.01
C VAL A 100 27.28 2.86 -7.84
N LYS A 101 26.54 2.55 -6.74
CA LYS A 101 26.33 3.53 -5.67
C LYS A 101 27.23 3.31 -4.46
N HIS A 102 27.68 2.09 -4.23
CA HIS A 102 28.53 1.77 -3.09
C HIS A 102 29.99 1.60 -3.50
N LEU A 103 30.24 0.91 -4.60
CA LEU A 103 31.59 0.68 -5.12
C LEU A 103 32.05 1.71 -6.15
N GLU A 104 31.14 2.60 -6.56
CA GLU A 104 31.43 3.72 -7.48
C GLU A 104 32.19 3.27 -8.74
N CYS A 105 31.68 2.23 -9.43
CA CYS A 105 32.27 1.75 -10.67
C CYS A 105 32.33 2.89 -11.73
N ASP A 106 33.20 2.73 -12.73
CA ASP A 106 33.34 3.68 -13.81
C ASP A 106 32.03 3.92 -14.59
N ASP A 107 31.94 5.08 -15.27
CA ASP A 107 30.74 5.52 -15.98
C ASP A 107 30.32 4.54 -17.09
N GLU A 108 31.26 3.91 -17.78
CA GLU A 108 30.99 2.93 -18.83
C GLU A 108 30.30 1.71 -18.26
N THR A 109 30.79 1.20 -17.14
CA THR A 109 30.20 0.07 -16.41
C THR A 109 28.81 0.44 -15.84
N ALA A 110 28.66 1.65 -15.28
CA ALA A 110 27.39 2.16 -14.79
C ALA A 110 26.32 2.24 -15.89
N GLU A 111 26.72 2.65 -17.11
CA GLU A 111 25.83 2.68 -18.27
C GLU A 111 25.42 1.27 -18.70
N LYS A 112 26.36 0.31 -18.78
CA LYS A 112 26.08 -1.10 -19.07
C LYS A 112 25.04 -1.66 -18.11
N PHE A 113 25.16 -1.41 -16.81
CA PHE A 113 24.13 -1.78 -15.81
C PHE A 113 22.79 -1.11 -16.09
N SER A 114 22.79 0.18 -16.43
CA SER A 114 21.54 0.93 -16.66
C SER A 114 20.78 0.40 -17.88
N ILE A 115 21.46 0.09 -18.96
CA ILE A 115 20.90 -0.53 -20.16
C ILE A 115 20.34 -1.94 -19.84
N ALA A 116 21.13 -2.77 -19.15
CA ALA A 116 20.70 -4.11 -18.80
C ALA A 116 19.45 -4.09 -17.91
N ILE A 117 19.44 -3.25 -16.88
CA ILE A 117 18.29 -3.14 -15.96
C ILE A 117 17.03 -2.64 -16.64
N SER A 118 17.12 -1.78 -17.64
CA SER A 118 15.94 -1.34 -18.39
C SER A 118 15.18 -2.51 -19.01
N LYS A 119 15.86 -3.60 -19.32
CA LYS A 119 15.28 -4.84 -19.86
C LYS A 119 14.60 -5.70 -18.79
N PHE A 120 15.06 -5.64 -17.53
CA PHE A 120 14.52 -6.42 -16.41
C PHE A 120 13.45 -5.68 -15.60
N ARG A 121 13.46 -4.35 -15.58
CA ARG A 121 12.49 -3.52 -14.85
C ARG A 121 11.47 -2.90 -15.79
N LYS A 122 10.42 -3.63 -16.14
CA LYS A 122 9.26 -3.03 -16.81
C LYS A 122 8.54 -2.10 -15.83
N LYS A 123 8.29 -0.86 -16.23
CA LYS A 123 7.36 0.03 -15.52
C LYS A 123 5.96 -0.46 -15.81
N GLU A 124 5.36 -1.20 -14.89
CA GLU A 124 3.94 -1.51 -14.96
C GLU A 124 3.16 -0.24 -14.59
N GLN A 125 2.27 0.19 -15.47
CA GLN A 125 1.25 1.19 -15.17
C GLN A 125 -0.03 0.49 -14.75
N GLY A 126 -0.73 1.08 -13.78
CA GLY A 126 -1.98 0.53 -13.27
C GLY A 126 -1.80 -0.56 -12.21
N LEU A 127 -2.88 -1.26 -11.97
CA LEU A 127 -2.90 -2.42 -11.09
C LEU A 127 -2.29 -3.64 -11.78
N SER A 128 -1.57 -4.46 -11.02
CA SER A 128 -1.11 -5.75 -11.54
C SER A 128 -2.31 -6.61 -11.99
N SER A 129 -2.08 -7.51 -12.94
CA SER A 129 -3.13 -8.42 -13.46
C SER A 129 -3.89 -9.12 -12.34
N LYS A 130 -3.20 -9.60 -11.29
CA LYS A 130 -3.81 -10.21 -10.11
C LYS A 130 -4.75 -9.26 -9.38
N ASN A 131 -4.36 -8.01 -9.20
CA ASN A 131 -5.20 -7.03 -8.51
C ASN A 131 -6.38 -6.60 -9.38
N ASN A 132 -6.19 -6.47 -10.70
CA ASN A 132 -7.29 -6.22 -11.63
C ASN A 132 -8.36 -7.31 -11.57
N VAL A 133 -7.97 -8.59 -11.64
CA VAL A 133 -8.90 -9.71 -11.48
C VAL A 133 -9.63 -9.64 -10.13
N SER A 134 -8.91 -9.33 -9.05
CA SER A 134 -9.54 -9.18 -7.72
C SER A 134 -10.53 -8.02 -7.67
N MET A 135 -10.30 -6.94 -8.41
CA MET A 135 -11.20 -5.78 -8.41
C MET A 135 -12.45 -6.02 -9.29
N GLN A 136 -12.39 -6.89 -10.29
CA GLN A 136 -13.56 -7.25 -11.12
C GLN A 136 -14.73 -7.82 -10.31
N GLN A 137 -14.48 -8.43 -9.13
CA GLN A 137 -15.54 -8.89 -8.24
C GLN A 137 -16.52 -7.77 -7.84
N PHE A 138 -16.05 -6.53 -7.80
CA PHE A 138 -16.84 -5.37 -7.40
C PHE A 138 -17.55 -4.68 -8.56
N ASN A 139 -17.51 -5.25 -9.76
CA ASN A 139 -18.41 -4.87 -10.84
C ASN A 139 -19.84 -5.38 -10.57
N ASP A 140 -19.99 -6.39 -9.70
CA ASP A 140 -21.29 -6.88 -9.21
C ASP A 140 -21.75 -6.04 -7.99
N PRO A 141 -22.83 -5.25 -8.10
CA PRO A 141 -23.38 -4.50 -6.96
C PRO A 141 -23.73 -5.37 -5.75
N ALA A 142 -24.10 -6.63 -5.98
CA ALA A 142 -24.38 -7.56 -4.89
C ALA A 142 -23.10 -7.94 -4.13
N ALA A 143 -21.96 -8.06 -4.81
CA ALA A 143 -20.65 -8.26 -4.16
C ALA A 143 -20.25 -7.04 -3.34
N VAL A 144 -20.44 -5.82 -3.88
CA VAL A 144 -20.20 -4.57 -3.15
C VAL A 144 -21.03 -4.55 -1.87
N ARG A 145 -22.34 -4.85 -1.98
CA ARG A 145 -23.24 -4.88 -0.81
C ARG A 145 -22.80 -5.93 0.22
N ARG A 146 -22.46 -7.16 -0.22
CA ARG A 146 -21.95 -8.21 0.69
C ARG A 146 -20.69 -7.75 1.41
N PHE A 147 -19.76 -7.13 0.70
CA PHE A 147 -18.52 -6.59 1.27
C PHE A 147 -18.80 -5.52 2.33
N LEU A 148 -19.63 -4.53 2.03
CA LEU A 148 -19.90 -3.41 2.93
C LEU A 148 -20.66 -3.85 4.19
N LEU A 149 -21.58 -4.81 4.09
CA LEU A 149 -22.38 -5.31 5.22
C LEU A 149 -21.67 -6.39 6.04
N TYR A 150 -20.56 -6.93 5.53
CA TYR A 150 -19.85 -8.06 6.14
C TYR A 150 -19.43 -7.84 7.61
N PRO A 151 -18.86 -6.70 8.03
CA PRO A 151 -18.50 -6.51 9.44
C PRO A 151 -19.69 -6.62 10.38
N GLY A 152 -20.82 -6.03 10.00
CA GLY A 152 -22.08 -6.13 10.79
C GLY A 152 -22.61 -7.58 10.89
N GLN A 153 -22.50 -8.35 9.82
CA GLN A 153 -22.88 -9.78 9.83
C GLN A 153 -21.98 -10.58 10.79
N LEU A 154 -20.68 -10.32 10.81
CA LEU A 154 -19.77 -10.97 11.76
C LEU A 154 -20.09 -10.62 13.22
N TRP A 155 -20.48 -9.39 13.50
CA TRP A 155 -20.94 -8.98 14.82
C TRP A 155 -22.17 -9.79 15.27
N GLN A 156 -23.14 -9.97 14.39
CA GLN A 156 -24.34 -10.77 14.68
C GLN A 156 -24.00 -12.25 14.91
N LEU A 157 -23.07 -12.80 14.12
CA LEU A 157 -22.57 -14.16 14.30
C LEU A 157 -21.83 -14.32 15.63
N ALA A 158 -20.98 -13.36 15.99
CA ALA A 158 -20.20 -13.37 17.23
C ALA A 158 -21.10 -13.41 18.48
N ARG A 159 -22.25 -12.72 18.46
CA ARG A 159 -23.25 -12.76 19.56
C ARG A 159 -23.90 -14.12 19.78
N LYS A 160 -23.83 -14.99 18.77
CA LYS A 160 -24.38 -16.37 18.87
C LYS A 160 -23.31 -17.40 19.27
N GLU A 161 -22.05 -16.95 19.35
CA GLU A 161 -20.91 -17.80 19.68
C GLU A 161 -20.39 -17.46 21.08
N THR A 162 -19.54 -18.31 21.62
CA THR A 162 -18.90 -18.13 22.93
C THR A 162 -17.39 -18.31 22.87
N GLY A 163 -16.70 -17.85 23.89
CA GLY A 163 -15.27 -18.07 24.06
C GLY A 163 -14.41 -17.49 22.95
N LYS A 164 -13.32 -18.17 22.63
CA LYS A 164 -12.32 -17.69 21.63
C LYS A 164 -12.88 -17.49 20.24
N LYS A 165 -13.94 -18.23 19.87
CA LYS A 165 -14.57 -18.11 18.55
C LYS A 165 -15.31 -16.79 18.41
N ALA A 166 -16.07 -16.41 19.42
CA ALA A 166 -16.78 -15.13 19.46
C ALA A 166 -15.78 -13.95 19.37
N LEU A 167 -14.73 -13.98 20.20
CA LEU A 167 -13.68 -12.94 20.15
C LEU A 167 -13.04 -12.83 18.77
N LEU A 168 -12.71 -13.94 18.14
CA LEU A 168 -12.10 -13.94 16.82
C LEU A 168 -13.03 -13.29 15.78
N LEU A 169 -14.31 -13.61 15.80
CA LEU A 169 -15.29 -13.01 14.88
C LEU A 169 -15.39 -11.49 15.08
N VAL A 170 -15.44 -11.03 16.34
CA VAL A 170 -15.47 -9.59 16.64
C VAL A 170 -14.19 -8.90 16.22
N GLN A 171 -13.02 -9.50 16.48
CA GLN A 171 -11.75 -8.94 16.02
C GLN A 171 -11.70 -8.78 14.50
N ILE A 172 -12.16 -9.78 13.75
CA ILE A 172 -12.19 -9.72 12.29
C ILE A 172 -13.19 -8.68 11.82
N ALA A 173 -14.35 -8.58 12.45
CA ALA A 173 -15.35 -7.57 12.15
C ALA A 173 -14.77 -6.16 12.31
N VAL A 174 -14.15 -5.87 13.45
CA VAL A 174 -13.52 -4.58 13.74
C VAL A 174 -12.37 -4.30 12.76
N ALA A 175 -11.49 -5.28 12.52
CA ALA A 175 -10.38 -5.12 11.59
C ALA A 175 -10.84 -4.81 10.17
N THR A 176 -11.88 -5.52 9.71
CA THR A 176 -12.44 -5.34 8.37
C THR A 176 -13.15 -3.99 8.25
N GLU A 177 -13.91 -3.60 9.26
CA GLU A 177 -14.60 -2.32 9.28
C GLU A 177 -13.63 -1.13 9.29
N ILE A 178 -12.57 -1.21 10.09
CA ILE A 178 -11.50 -0.19 10.04
C ILE A 178 -10.91 -0.14 8.63
N LEU A 179 -10.60 -1.26 7.99
CA LEU A 179 -10.04 -1.27 6.64
C LEU A 179 -11.00 -0.73 5.56
N GLN A 180 -12.30 -0.81 5.77
CA GLN A 180 -13.28 -0.21 4.86
C GLN A 180 -13.27 1.32 4.92
N PHE A 181 -13.22 1.92 6.11
CA PHE A 181 -13.26 3.37 6.31
C PHE A 181 -11.88 4.02 6.39
N ALA A 182 -10.90 3.29 6.83
CA ALA A 182 -9.50 3.71 6.97
C ALA A 182 -8.58 2.68 6.29
N PRO A 183 -8.48 2.68 4.95
CA PRO A 183 -7.78 1.65 4.19
C PRO A 183 -6.26 1.74 4.36
N MET A 184 -5.79 1.56 5.58
CA MET A 184 -4.38 1.57 5.94
C MET A 184 -3.67 0.25 5.60
N ARG A 185 -2.34 0.23 5.68
CA ARG A 185 -1.56 -1.01 5.48
C ARG A 185 -1.76 -1.95 6.67
N ILE A 186 -1.78 -3.26 6.41
CA ILE A 186 -1.98 -4.28 7.45
C ILE A 186 -1.01 -4.14 8.64
N LYS A 187 0.24 -3.74 8.42
CA LYS A 187 1.20 -3.49 9.48
C LYS A 187 0.76 -2.33 10.39
N ASN A 188 0.19 -1.28 9.81
CA ASN A 188 -0.33 -0.15 10.58
C ASN A 188 -1.56 -0.57 11.38
N LEU A 189 -2.51 -1.26 10.76
CA LEU A 189 -3.70 -1.81 11.44
C LEU A 189 -3.30 -2.69 12.63
N ASN A 190 -2.36 -3.62 12.40
CA ASN A 190 -1.91 -4.56 13.42
C ASN A 190 -1.22 -3.89 14.62
N ASN A 191 -0.52 -2.79 14.36
CA ASN A 191 0.21 -2.02 15.36
C ASN A 191 -0.60 -0.89 16.01
N LEU A 192 -1.92 -0.80 15.75
CA LEU A 192 -2.76 0.20 16.44
C LEU A 192 -2.75 -0.04 17.96
N ARG A 193 -2.42 1.01 18.70
CA ARG A 193 -2.41 1.04 20.17
C ARG A 193 -3.54 1.91 20.67
N LEU A 194 -4.15 1.50 21.76
CA LEU A 194 -5.25 2.22 22.41
C LEU A 194 -4.79 3.56 22.97
N ASP A 195 -3.60 3.58 23.57
CA ASP A 195 -3.00 4.71 24.28
C ASP A 195 -2.31 5.72 23.37
N LYS A 196 -2.07 5.39 22.11
CA LYS A 196 -1.24 6.21 21.21
C LYS A 196 -1.97 6.65 19.94
N HIS A 197 -2.75 5.76 19.34
CA HIS A 197 -3.28 5.97 18.00
C HIS A 197 -4.77 6.26 17.97
N LEU A 198 -5.47 6.02 19.09
CA LEU A 198 -6.91 6.18 19.19
C LEU A 198 -7.25 7.37 20.09
N SER A 199 -8.03 8.29 19.58
CA SER A 199 -8.55 9.42 20.34
C SER A 199 -10.04 9.62 20.08
N TRP A 200 -10.78 9.99 21.10
CA TRP A 200 -12.23 10.22 21.05
C TRP A 200 -12.47 11.71 21.05
N ILE A 201 -12.91 12.27 19.94
CA ILE A 201 -13.16 13.69 19.75
C ILE A 201 -14.58 13.85 19.23
N ASP A 202 -15.39 14.65 19.89
CA ASP A 202 -16.79 14.95 19.56
C ASP A 202 -17.62 13.66 19.31
N GLY A 203 -17.41 12.64 20.14
CA GLY A 203 -18.12 11.37 20.06
C GLY A 203 -17.67 10.45 18.92
N ARG A 204 -16.65 10.84 18.16
CA ARG A 204 -16.10 10.06 17.03
C ARG A 204 -14.69 9.56 17.34
N LEU A 205 -14.38 8.37 16.82
CA LEU A 205 -13.05 7.79 16.93
C LEU A 205 -12.14 8.33 15.82
N HIS A 206 -11.04 8.93 16.22
CA HIS A 206 -9.92 9.31 15.38
C HIS A 206 -8.83 8.25 15.47
N ILE A 207 -8.33 7.81 14.32
CA ILE A 207 -7.16 6.93 14.22
C ILE A 207 -6.02 7.71 13.62
N LYS A 208 -5.04 8.07 14.44
CA LYS A 208 -3.90 8.88 14.04
C LYS A 208 -2.62 8.04 13.96
N LEU A 209 -1.92 8.13 12.83
CA LEU A 209 -0.63 7.48 12.60
C LEU A 209 0.42 8.54 12.30
N LEU A 210 1.51 8.53 13.05
CA LEU A 210 2.60 9.49 12.89
C LEU A 210 3.39 9.22 11.58
N PRO A 211 4.05 10.24 11.02
CA PRO A 211 4.87 10.09 9.81
C PRO A 211 5.90 8.96 9.91
N SER A 212 6.57 8.82 11.05
CA SER A 212 7.58 7.76 11.29
C SER A 212 7.02 6.33 11.23
N GLU A 213 5.72 6.16 11.43
CA GLU A 213 5.03 4.86 11.45
C GLU A 213 4.49 4.48 10.07
N VAL A 214 4.39 5.45 9.16
CA VAL A 214 3.86 5.25 7.81
C VAL A 214 5.00 5.16 6.79
N LYS A 215 4.86 4.27 5.83
CA LYS A 215 5.90 4.05 4.79
C LYS A 215 6.26 5.32 4.00
N ASN A 216 5.31 6.24 3.86
CA ASN A 216 5.46 7.42 3.02
C ASN A 216 5.81 8.68 3.81
N ASP A 217 6.12 8.57 5.11
CA ASP A 217 6.43 9.68 6.02
C ASP A 217 5.36 10.80 6.02
N HIS A 218 4.10 10.41 5.84
CA HIS A 218 2.95 11.30 5.88
C HIS A 218 2.01 10.88 7.00
N GLU A 219 1.64 11.82 7.86
CA GLU A 219 0.63 11.60 8.89
C GLU A 219 -0.69 11.14 8.25
N LEU A 220 -1.36 10.19 8.89
CA LEU A 220 -2.70 9.75 8.54
C LEU A 220 -3.61 9.99 9.74
N ASP A 221 -4.71 10.70 9.51
CA ASP A 221 -5.78 10.91 10.48
C ASP A 221 -7.10 10.49 9.85
N TYR A 222 -7.68 9.42 10.38
CA TYR A 222 -8.96 8.88 9.92
C TYR A 222 -10.02 9.14 10.97
N ILE A 223 -11.09 9.83 10.60
CA ILE A 223 -12.25 10.05 11.46
C ILE A 223 -13.31 9.04 11.07
N LEU A 224 -13.64 8.13 11.99
CA LEU A 224 -14.58 7.07 11.69
C LEU A 224 -16.04 7.51 11.86
N PRO A 225 -16.98 6.93 11.08
CA PRO A 225 -18.41 7.16 11.27
C PRO A 225 -18.86 6.76 12.68
N GLU A 226 -19.92 7.39 13.17
CA GLU A 226 -20.44 7.19 14.52
C GLU A 226 -20.77 5.72 14.82
N GLY A 227 -21.47 5.03 13.92
CA GLY A 227 -21.80 3.62 14.09
C GLY A 227 -20.57 2.70 14.18
N THR A 228 -19.51 3.00 13.40
CA THR A 228 -18.23 2.30 13.45
C THR A 228 -17.51 2.61 14.76
N THR A 229 -17.49 3.87 15.16
CA THR A 229 -16.95 4.35 16.43
C THR A 229 -17.54 3.58 17.61
N GLN A 230 -18.87 3.46 17.67
CA GLN A 230 -19.58 2.75 18.75
C GLN A 230 -19.24 1.25 18.74
N ARG A 231 -19.16 0.59 17.59
CA ARG A 231 -18.77 -0.84 17.51
C ARG A 231 -17.35 -1.06 18.01
N ILE A 232 -16.41 -0.20 17.65
CA ILE A 232 -15.01 -0.31 18.11
C ILE A 232 -14.94 -0.07 19.62
N LYS A 233 -15.69 0.89 20.15
CA LYS A 233 -15.79 1.12 21.59
C LYS A 233 -16.32 -0.12 22.31
N THR A 234 -17.43 -0.69 21.85
CA THR A 234 -18.01 -1.95 22.39
C THR A 234 -16.98 -3.08 22.35
N TYR A 235 -16.20 -3.19 21.27
CA TYR A 235 -15.12 -4.19 21.19
C TYR A 235 -14.06 -3.98 22.27
N ILE A 236 -13.63 -2.76 22.48
CA ILE A 236 -12.58 -2.42 23.45
C ILE A 236 -13.08 -2.71 24.87
N ASP A 237 -14.28 -2.24 25.21
CA ASP A 237 -14.81 -2.25 26.56
C ASP A 237 -15.31 -3.64 26.96
N ASP A 238 -16.10 -4.31 26.10
CA ASP A 238 -16.86 -5.51 26.47
C ASP A 238 -16.21 -6.82 26.02
N TRP A 239 -15.47 -6.79 24.91
CA TRP A 239 -14.97 -8.03 24.30
C TRP A 239 -13.48 -8.23 24.50
N ARG A 240 -12.70 -7.20 24.29
CA ARG A 240 -11.26 -7.29 24.31
C ARG A 240 -10.71 -7.65 25.69
N SER A 241 -11.31 -7.09 26.75
CA SER A 241 -10.91 -7.32 28.14
C SER A 241 -11.19 -8.74 28.64
N LEU A 242 -12.22 -9.40 28.09
CA LEU A 242 -12.65 -10.73 28.53
C LEU A 242 -11.61 -11.84 28.29
N PHE A 243 -10.68 -11.65 27.38
CA PHE A 243 -9.79 -12.71 26.87
C PHE A 243 -8.30 -12.45 27.12
N LEU A 244 -7.96 -11.38 27.82
CA LEU A 244 -6.58 -10.99 28.07
C LEU A 244 -6.31 -10.84 29.57
N PRO A 245 -5.53 -11.75 30.16
CA PRO A 245 -5.15 -11.68 31.57
C PRO A 245 -4.16 -10.53 31.87
N GLU A 246 -3.47 -10.01 30.84
CA GLU A 246 -2.45 -8.95 30.99
C GLU A 246 -2.83 -7.69 30.26
N ALA A 247 -2.41 -6.54 30.78
CA ALA A 247 -2.55 -5.24 30.12
C ALA A 247 -1.76 -5.22 28.79
N ASN A 248 -2.44 -5.26 27.67
CA ASN A 248 -1.85 -5.18 26.36
C ASN A 248 -2.34 -3.91 25.66
N PRO A 249 -1.45 -3.00 25.21
CA PRO A 249 -1.87 -1.70 24.67
C PRO A 249 -2.42 -1.79 23.22
N TYR A 250 -2.25 -2.91 22.54
CA TYR A 250 -2.64 -3.03 21.12
C TYR A 250 -4.13 -3.27 20.94
N LEU A 251 -4.73 -2.66 19.93
CA LEU A 251 -6.13 -2.89 19.56
C LEU A 251 -6.38 -4.37 19.22
N PHE A 252 -5.44 -5.00 18.53
CA PHE A 252 -5.43 -6.43 18.22
C PHE A 252 -4.30 -7.11 18.99
N PRO A 253 -4.57 -7.54 20.23
CA PRO A 253 -3.53 -8.05 21.09
C PRO A 253 -3.07 -9.45 20.71
N GLY A 254 -1.79 -9.68 20.84
CA GLY A 254 -1.11 -10.96 20.78
C GLY A 254 -0.62 -11.43 22.15
N ARG A 255 0.31 -12.37 22.17
CA ARG A 255 0.94 -12.87 23.41
C ARG A 255 2.00 -11.89 23.92
N ASN A 256 2.25 -11.92 25.22
CA ASN A 256 3.37 -11.19 25.88
C ASN A 256 3.39 -9.69 25.54
N THR A 257 2.27 -8.99 25.73
CA THR A 257 2.12 -7.56 25.47
C THR A 257 2.51 -7.10 24.05
N LYS A 258 2.64 -8.02 23.10
CA LYS A 258 2.90 -7.73 21.68
C LYS A 258 1.59 -7.62 20.88
N PRO A 259 1.61 -7.01 19.70
CA PRO A 259 0.47 -7.09 18.80
C PRO A 259 0.27 -8.53 18.32
N LYS A 260 -0.90 -8.83 17.82
CA LYS A 260 -1.18 -10.09 17.12
C LYS A 260 -0.20 -10.27 15.97
N ASP A 261 0.17 -11.51 15.66
CA ASP A 261 1.02 -11.77 14.50
C ASP A 261 0.35 -11.28 13.20
N THR A 262 1.08 -10.49 12.42
CA THR A 262 0.56 -9.83 11.21
C THR A 262 0.11 -10.84 10.15
N SER A 263 0.82 -11.96 10.02
CA SER A 263 0.44 -13.04 9.08
C SER A 263 -0.82 -13.73 9.54
N CYS A 264 -0.95 -13.98 10.85
CA CYS A 264 -2.15 -14.55 11.45
C CYS A 264 -3.37 -13.64 11.20
N LEU A 265 -3.27 -12.33 11.51
CA LEU A 265 -4.36 -11.38 11.27
C LEU A 265 -4.74 -11.31 9.79
N ARG A 266 -3.74 -11.27 8.90
CA ARG A 266 -3.97 -11.28 7.45
C ARG A 266 -4.72 -12.52 6.98
N HIS A 267 -4.29 -13.71 7.40
CA HIS A 267 -4.95 -14.96 7.01
C HIS A 267 -6.37 -15.05 7.55
N GLN A 268 -6.60 -14.59 8.78
CA GLN A 268 -7.92 -14.57 9.39
C GLN A 268 -8.86 -13.64 8.62
N ILE A 269 -8.46 -12.39 8.34
CA ILE A 269 -9.25 -11.45 7.55
C ILE A 269 -9.60 -12.05 6.17
N THR A 270 -8.59 -12.53 5.44
CA THR A 270 -8.78 -13.10 4.09
C THR A 270 -9.68 -14.35 4.10
N GLY A 271 -9.40 -15.29 5.00
CA GLY A 271 -10.11 -16.57 5.05
C GLY A 271 -11.58 -16.43 5.49
N TYR A 272 -11.85 -15.59 6.49
CA TYR A 272 -13.20 -15.35 6.95
C TYR A 272 -14.03 -14.50 5.99
N LEU A 273 -13.40 -13.50 5.33
CA LEU A 273 -14.07 -12.75 4.28
C LEU A 273 -14.52 -13.69 3.15
N PHE A 274 -13.61 -14.51 2.64
CA PHE A 274 -13.94 -15.48 1.61
C PHE A 274 -15.03 -16.46 2.06
N LYS A 275 -14.90 -17.03 3.25
CA LYS A 275 -15.85 -18.01 3.80
C LYS A 275 -17.29 -17.48 3.86
N HIS A 276 -17.46 -16.21 4.23
CA HIS A 276 -18.80 -15.66 4.50
C HIS A 276 -19.37 -14.85 3.33
N THR A 277 -18.54 -14.39 2.40
CA THR A 277 -18.99 -13.54 1.29
C THR A 277 -18.67 -14.08 -0.10
N GLY A 278 -17.77 -15.06 -0.19
CA GLY A 278 -17.18 -15.52 -1.47
C GLY A 278 -16.14 -14.54 -2.05
N ILE A 279 -15.87 -13.42 -1.38
CA ILE A 279 -14.97 -12.38 -1.88
C ILE A 279 -13.53 -12.71 -1.49
N CYS A 280 -12.65 -12.78 -2.47
CA CYS A 280 -11.23 -13.07 -2.26
C CYS A 280 -10.42 -11.77 -2.23
N LEU A 281 -10.12 -11.26 -1.03
CA LEU A 281 -9.31 -10.07 -0.81
C LEU A 281 -8.28 -10.27 0.30
N THR A 282 -7.07 -9.80 0.04
CA THR A 282 -6.08 -9.58 1.10
C THR A 282 -6.26 -8.19 1.71
N PRO A 283 -5.80 -7.93 2.95
CA PRO A 283 -5.89 -6.60 3.56
C PRO A 283 -5.26 -5.47 2.72
N HIS A 284 -4.23 -5.76 1.94
CA HIS A 284 -3.66 -4.76 1.03
C HIS A 284 -4.63 -4.37 -0.09
N GLN A 285 -5.44 -5.31 -0.56
CA GLN A 285 -6.40 -5.08 -1.63
C GLN A 285 -7.62 -4.26 -1.19
N PHE A 286 -7.88 -4.11 0.13
CA PHE A 286 -8.87 -3.13 0.62
C PHE A 286 -8.58 -1.70 0.15
N ARG A 287 -7.30 -1.36 -0.01
CA ARG A 287 -6.89 -0.06 -0.57
C ARG A 287 -7.26 0.07 -2.05
N HIS A 288 -7.15 -1.01 -2.81
CA HIS A 288 -7.59 -1.05 -4.21
C HIS A 288 -9.12 -1.04 -4.30
N THR A 289 -9.80 -1.73 -3.38
CA THR A 289 -11.26 -1.69 -3.29
C THR A 289 -11.77 -0.29 -2.97
N ALA A 290 -11.16 0.40 -2.00
CA ALA A 290 -11.49 1.79 -1.68
C ALA A 290 -11.30 2.72 -2.90
N ALA A 291 -10.22 2.51 -3.66
CA ALA A 291 -9.99 3.25 -4.89
C ALA A 291 -11.07 2.98 -5.95
N LYS A 292 -11.37 1.71 -6.21
CA LYS A 292 -12.41 1.31 -7.17
C LYS A 292 -13.77 1.88 -6.77
N LEU A 293 -14.22 1.66 -5.54
CA LEU A 293 -15.54 2.12 -5.10
C LEU A 293 -15.67 3.66 -5.15
N LEU A 294 -14.60 4.39 -4.81
CA LEU A 294 -14.61 5.85 -4.89
C LEU A 294 -14.64 6.32 -6.34
N LEU A 295 -13.79 5.77 -7.21
CA LEU A 295 -13.65 6.22 -8.59
C LEU A 295 -14.84 5.76 -9.46
N ASP A 296 -15.45 4.61 -9.18
CA ASP A 296 -16.68 4.18 -9.82
C ASP A 296 -17.85 5.13 -9.46
N ALA A 297 -17.93 5.56 -8.19
CA ALA A 297 -18.97 6.48 -7.75
C ALA A 297 -18.70 7.94 -8.13
N LYS A 298 -17.45 8.35 -8.23
CA LYS A 298 -17.00 9.71 -8.48
C LYS A 298 -15.73 9.70 -9.35
N PRO A 299 -15.87 9.56 -10.68
CA PRO A 299 -14.74 9.61 -11.59
C PRO A 299 -13.93 10.91 -11.44
N GLY A 300 -12.61 10.82 -11.56
CA GLY A 300 -11.71 11.98 -11.47
C GLY A 300 -11.28 12.38 -10.05
N HIS A 301 -11.85 11.80 -8.98
CA HIS A 301 -11.57 12.21 -7.59
C HIS A 301 -10.24 11.65 -7.04
N TYR A 302 -9.17 11.71 -7.83
CA TYR A 302 -7.84 11.18 -7.45
C TYR A 302 -7.20 11.89 -6.26
N GLU A 303 -7.45 13.19 -6.04
CA GLU A 303 -6.90 13.90 -4.90
C GLU A 303 -7.55 13.45 -3.58
N VAL A 304 -8.86 13.22 -3.58
CA VAL A 304 -9.56 12.62 -2.43
C VAL A 304 -8.98 11.25 -2.13
N LEU A 305 -8.83 10.42 -3.18
CA LEU A 305 -8.24 9.10 -3.06
C LEU A 305 -6.80 9.14 -2.52
N ARG A 306 -5.99 10.09 -3.00
CA ARG A 306 -4.62 10.31 -2.53
C ARG A 306 -4.59 10.53 -1.01
N LYS A 307 -5.45 11.41 -0.50
CA LYS A 307 -5.57 11.70 0.94
C LYS A 307 -6.01 10.47 1.72
N VAL A 308 -7.07 9.78 1.28
CA VAL A 308 -7.58 8.55 1.92
C VAL A 308 -6.53 7.45 1.98
N LEU A 309 -5.75 7.28 0.90
CA LEU A 309 -4.70 6.26 0.85
C LEU A 309 -3.37 6.71 1.48
N GLY A 310 -3.19 7.99 1.80
CA GLY A 310 -1.94 8.55 2.30
C GLY A 310 -0.79 8.40 1.29
N HIS A 311 -1.06 8.67 0.02
CA HIS A 311 -0.01 8.71 -1.00
C HIS A 311 0.68 10.07 -0.98
N LYS A 312 2.02 10.06 -1.10
CA LYS A 312 2.83 11.28 -1.05
C LYS A 312 2.55 12.21 -2.25
N SER A 313 2.29 11.65 -3.44
CA SER A 313 2.04 12.41 -4.65
C SER A 313 0.78 11.93 -5.38
N LEU A 314 0.14 12.86 -6.09
CA LEU A 314 -1.00 12.58 -6.95
C LEU A 314 -0.59 11.64 -8.09
N SER A 315 0.63 11.79 -8.63
CA SER A 315 1.16 10.92 -9.69
C SER A 315 1.22 9.45 -9.26
N THR A 316 1.53 9.18 -7.99
CA THR A 316 1.49 7.79 -7.47
C THR A 316 0.08 7.23 -7.53
N THR A 317 -0.93 8.01 -7.13
CA THR A 317 -2.33 7.57 -7.15
C THR A 317 -2.80 7.38 -8.60
N TYR A 318 -2.52 8.35 -9.46
CA TYR A 318 -2.88 8.30 -10.86
C TYR A 318 -2.24 7.10 -11.57
N ASN A 319 -0.93 6.90 -11.44
CA ASN A 319 -0.22 5.79 -12.07
C ASN A 319 -0.72 4.41 -11.63
N HIS A 320 -1.26 4.29 -10.42
CA HIS A 320 -1.81 3.03 -9.93
C HIS A 320 -3.26 2.78 -10.34
N TYR A 321 -4.08 3.84 -10.48
CA TYR A 321 -5.52 3.71 -10.62
C TYR A 321 -6.08 4.36 -11.90
N ALA A 322 -5.26 5.02 -12.71
CA ALA A 322 -5.69 5.50 -14.02
C ALA A 322 -6.24 4.34 -14.86
N GLY A 323 -7.45 4.52 -15.37
CA GLY A 323 -8.17 3.50 -16.13
C GLY A 323 -9.05 2.57 -15.28
N ALA A 324 -8.96 2.60 -13.95
CA ALA A 324 -9.87 1.82 -13.10
C ALA A 324 -11.33 2.32 -13.19
N GLU A 325 -11.53 3.57 -13.58
CA GLU A 325 -12.82 4.26 -13.71
C GLU A 325 -13.31 4.37 -15.17
N THR A 326 -12.64 3.70 -16.12
CA THR A 326 -12.96 3.87 -17.56
C THR A 326 -14.43 3.60 -17.85
N GLN A 327 -15.02 2.58 -17.26
CA GLN A 327 -16.42 2.26 -17.48
C GLN A 327 -17.34 3.34 -16.90
N ALA A 328 -17.12 3.78 -15.66
CA ALA A 328 -17.90 4.84 -15.03
C ALA A 328 -17.74 6.18 -15.76
N ALA A 329 -16.57 6.47 -16.30
CA ALA A 329 -16.33 7.65 -17.12
C ALA A 329 -17.10 7.58 -18.48
N ILE A 330 -17.16 6.39 -19.09
CA ILE A 330 -17.95 6.18 -20.32
C ILE A 330 -19.44 6.33 -20.03
N GLU A 331 -19.95 5.72 -18.96
CA GLU A 331 -21.36 5.85 -18.55
C GLU A 331 -21.73 7.30 -18.28
N LEU A 332 -20.88 8.05 -17.57
CA LEU A 332 -21.07 9.50 -17.36
C LEU A 332 -21.10 10.28 -18.67
N TYR A 333 -20.22 9.95 -19.62
CA TYR A 333 -20.20 10.57 -20.94
C TYR A 333 -21.46 10.23 -21.73
N ASP A 334 -21.91 8.99 -21.71
CA ASP A 334 -23.13 8.54 -22.37
C ASP A 334 -24.36 9.24 -21.79
N ASP A 335 -24.44 9.37 -20.47
CA ASP A 335 -25.52 10.13 -19.79
C ASP A 335 -25.56 11.58 -20.25
N VAL A 336 -24.41 12.24 -20.39
CA VAL A 336 -24.32 13.62 -20.93
C VAL A 336 -24.86 13.66 -22.35
N LEU A 337 -24.46 12.71 -23.23
CA LEU A 337 -24.95 12.68 -24.61
C LEU A 337 -26.45 12.38 -24.71
N VAL A 338 -26.93 11.43 -23.90
CA VAL A 338 -28.37 11.09 -23.86
C VAL A 338 -29.19 12.29 -23.41
N ASN A 339 -28.75 12.98 -22.35
CA ASN A 339 -29.40 14.19 -21.85
C ASN A 339 -29.41 15.33 -22.90
N LEU A 340 -28.28 15.51 -23.63
CA LEU A 340 -28.21 16.48 -24.71
C LEU A 340 -29.13 16.13 -25.90
N ARG A 341 -29.27 14.84 -26.24
CA ARG A 341 -30.17 14.37 -27.33
C ARG A 341 -31.65 14.47 -26.97
N GLN A 342 -32.00 14.23 -25.69
CA GLN A 342 -33.38 14.32 -25.19
C GLN A 342 -33.79 15.79 -25.00
N GLY A 343 -32.85 16.71 -25.01
CA GLY A 343 -33.01 18.11 -24.73
C GLY A 343 -33.36 18.98 -25.94
N ASP A 344 -34.18 18.50 -26.89
CA ASP A 344 -34.83 19.41 -27.85
C ASP A 344 -35.78 20.43 -27.19
N ASN A 345 -36.01 20.31 -25.88
CA ASN A 345 -36.54 21.35 -25.00
C ASN A 345 -35.46 22.08 -24.17
N ALA A 346 -34.18 21.89 -24.45
CA ALA A 346 -33.06 22.32 -23.60
C ALA A 346 -32.42 23.65 -24.08
N GLN A 347 -33.08 24.45 -24.90
CA GLN A 347 -32.60 25.83 -25.10
C GLN A 347 -32.61 26.66 -23.80
N ASP A 348 -33.33 26.20 -22.76
CA ASP A 348 -33.34 26.84 -21.43
C ASP A 348 -32.39 26.21 -20.41
N GLN A 349 -31.75 25.07 -20.70
CA GLN A 349 -30.93 24.34 -19.72
C GLN A 349 -29.44 24.19 -20.07
N LEU A 350 -28.96 24.77 -21.14
CA LEU A 350 -27.53 25.00 -21.25
C LEU A 350 -27.12 25.91 -20.08
N PRO A 351 -26.17 25.47 -19.21
CA PRO A 351 -25.69 26.32 -18.14
C PRO A 351 -25.17 27.59 -18.80
N ARG A 352 -25.92 28.71 -18.65
CA ARG A 352 -25.49 30.04 -19.12
C ARG A 352 -24.05 30.16 -18.60
N ARG A 353 -23.12 30.47 -19.51
CA ARG A 353 -21.73 30.74 -19.14
C ARG A 353 -21.77 31.71 -17.98
N LYS A 354 -21.53 31.18 -16.75
CA LYS A 354 -21.53 32.02 -15.55
C LYS A 354 -20.61 33.19 -15.81
N SER A 355 -21.07 34.37 -15.50
CA SER A 355 -20.26 35.59 -15.63
C SER A 355 -18.98 35.39 -14.78
N ARG A 356 -17.93 36.13 -15.10
CA ARG A 356 -16.66 36.05 -14.35
C ARG A 356 -16.85 36.26 -12.83
N ALA A 357 -17.85 37.06 -12.46
CA ALA A 357 -18.24 37.33 -11.07
C ALA A 357 -18.90 36.10 -10.41
N GLN A 358 -19.76 35.36 -11.11
CA GLN A 358 -20.40 34.15 -10.59
C GLN A 358 -19.41 32.95 -10.49
N ARG A 359 -18.40 32.86 -11.36
CA ARG A 359 -17.34 31.88 -11.27
C ARG A 359 -16.44 32.10 -10.05
N ASN A 360 -16.20 33.35 -9.68
CA ASN A 360 -15.40 33.68 -8.51
C ASN A 360 -16.15 33.37 -7.20
N SER A 361 -17.48 33.57 -7.15
CA SER A 361 -18.26 33.23 -5.96
C SER A 361 -18.40 31.74 -5.72
N ASP A 362 -18.45 30.91 -6.77
CA ASP A 362 -18.49 29.44 -6.64
C ASP A 362 -17.12 28.84 -6.28
N MET A 363 -16.02 29.51 -6.71
CA MET A 363 -14.66 29.10 -6.27
C MET A 363 -14.41 29.42 -4.79
N ASP A 364 -14.94 30.53 -4.28
CA ASP A 364 -14.83 30.87 -2.85
C ASP A 364 -15.65 29.92 -1.96
N PHE A 365 -16.71 29.30 -2.50
CA PHE A 365 -17.54 28.34 -1.74
C PHE A 365 -17.00 26.90 -1.76
N LEU A 366 -16.15 26.55 -2.73
CA LEU A 366 -15.64 25.18 -2.91
C LEU A 366 -14.24 24.95 -2.32
N ASP A 367 -13.55 25.99 -1.86
CA ASP A 367 -12.24 25.82 -1.24
C ASP A 367 -12.01 26.74 -0.02
N PRO A 368 -12.60 26.42 1.14
CA PRO A 368 -12.34 27.16 2.38
C PRO A 368 -10.92 27.01 2.92
N LEU A 369 -10.05 26.24 2.24
CA LEU A 369 -8.72 25.88 2.73
C LEU A 369 -7.57 26.25 1.78
N ASN A 370 -7.78 27.16 0.81
CA ASN A 370 -6.69 27.63 -0.04
C ASN A 370 -5.98 28.84 0.60
N PRO A 371 -4.81 28.65 1.27
CA PRO A 371 -4.09 29.73 1.96
C PRO A 371 -3.35 30.70 1.01
N PHE A 372 -3.37 30.47 -0.32
CA PHE A 372 -2.61 31.25 -1.28
C PHE A 372 -3.37 32.45 -1.89
N MET A 373 -4.64 32.68 -1.53
CA MET A 373 -5.43 33.81 -2.03
C MET A 373 -5.51 35.03 -1.09
N LYS A 374 -4.73 35.06 -0.01
CA LYS A 374 -4.57 36.28 0.80
C LYS A 374 -3.19 36.85 0.58
N GLY A 375 -3.07 37.78 -0.32
CA GLY A 375 -1.88 38.63 -0.42
C GLY A 375 -1.57 39.11 -1.82
N ASN A 376 -2.23 40.16 -2.26
CA ASN A 376 -1.61 41.37 -2.79
C ASN A 376 -2.68 42.36 -3.23
N LYS A 377 -3.07 43.20 -2.29
CA LYS A 377 -3.48 44.56 -2.62
C LYS A 377 -2.37 45.46 -2.09
N ARG A 378 -1.48 45.85 -3.00
CA ARG A 378 -0.90 47.19 -3.10
C ARG A 378 -0.30 47.34 -4.48
#